data_816c1bba1c16776c3a2189ad4814bc00
#
_entry.id   816c1bba1c16776c3a2189ad4814bc00
#
_cell.length_a   1.000
_cell.length_b   1.000
_cell.length_c   1.000
_cell.angle_alpha   90.00
_cell.angle_beta   90.00
_cell.angle_gamma   90.00
#
_symmetry.space_group_name_H-M   'P 1'
#
loop_
_entity.id
_entity.type
_entity.pdbx_description
1 polymer ?
#
loop_
_entity_poly.entity_id
_entity_poly.type
_entity_poly.pdbx_seq_one_letter_code
_entity_poly.pdbx_strand_id
1 'polypeptide(L)'
;MYLSEVDKLALNLNNLKVAKGDLEVKIPLSDIFAIVIEDLTTTITSRLMIELSKYNILVIFCNQHHLPECMIQPINGHFNQYGQMKEQLQWSEERKAELWKHILVQKLQNQIQCMKHYGVDEERIIKMKKLQSMVTPKDEMNIEGQAAKYYFNTFFKDFRRDDDFLVENMVLNFGYTILNSAIARTIVAKGLIPALGIHHIGARNHFNLASDIIEVFRPLVDLYLLKQRSEEHTSELQS
;
A
#
# COMPACT_ATOMS: atom_id res chain seq x y z
N MET A 1 12.57 4.08 -2.96
CA MET A 1 13.73 3.70 -3.81
C MET A 1 13.57 2.25 -4.19
N TYR A 2 13.69 1.93 -5.46
CA TYR A 2 13.66 0.57 -6.01
C TYR A 2 15.08 0.19 -6.44
N LEU A 3 15.53 -0.99 -6.04
CA LEU A 3 16.89 -1.48 -6.29
C LEU A 3 16.82 -2.80 -7.07
N SER A 4 17.34 -2.78 -8.28
CA SER A 4 17.54 -3.93 -9.14
C SER A 4 19.02 -4.05 -9.55
N GLU A 5 19.50 -5.27 -9.70
CA GLU A 5 20.88 -5.56 -10.11
C GLU A 5 21.94 -4.85 -9.25
N VAL A 6 21.81 -4.94 -7.92
CA VAL A 6 22.75 -4.33 -6.95
C VAL A 6 23.53 -5.42 -6.25
N ASP A 7 24.85 -5.32 -6.22
CA ASP A 7 25.71 -6.33 -5.61
C ASP A 7 25.71 -6.23 -4.08
N LYS A 8 25.79 -5.00 -3.55
CA LYS A 8 25.96 -4.80 -2.11
C LYS A 8 25.34 -3.53 -1.59
N LEU A 9 24.67 -3.67 -0.44
CA LEU A 9 24.16 -2.58 0.39
C LEU A 9 24.89 -2.56 1.72
N ALA A 10 25.45 -1.42 2.08
CA ALA A 10 26.20 -1.24 3.32
C ALA A 10 25.96 0.14 3.94
N LEU A 11 26.22 0.27 5.23
CA LEU A 11 26.22 1.55 5.93
C LEU A 11 27.58 2.24 5.75
N ASN A 12 27.56 3.50 5.35
CA ASN A 12 28.73 4.38 5.33
C ASN A 12 28.37 5.69 6.03
N LEU A 13 28.85 5.86 7.27
CA LEU A 13 28.37 6.93 8.17
C LEU A 13 26.85 6.85 8.31
N ASN A 14 26.12 7.92 8.03
CA ASN A 14 24.65 7.97 8.04
C ASN A 14 24.05 7.83 6.63
N ASN A 15 24.78 7.19 5.70
CA ASN A 15 24.33 7.00 4.33
C ASN A 15 24.17 5.51 4.02
N LEU A 16 23.16 5.19 3.22
CA LEU A 16 23.10 3.94 2.48
C LEU A 16 24.15 3.99 1.36
N LYS A 17 25.09 3.07 1.38
CA LYS A 17 26.02 2.82 0.30
C LYS A 17 25.45 1.71 -0.59
N VAL A 18 25.21 2.05 -1.85
CA VAL A 18 24.78 1.11 -2.89
C VAL A 18 25.96 0.88 -3.83
N ALA A 19 26.33 -0.39 -4.04
CA ALA A 19 27.43 -0.78 -4.93
C ALA A 19 26.94 -1.72 -6.03
N LYS A 20 27.38 -1.45 -7.28
CA LYS A 20 27.16 -2.29 -8.46
C LYS A 20 28.46 -2.27 -9.31
N GLY A 21 29.20 -3.37 -9.34
CA GLY A 21 30.54 -3.43 -9.91
C GLY A 21 31.44 -2.39 -9.25
N ASP A 22 32.06 -1.54 -10.07
CA ASP A 22 32.94 -0.43 -9.62
C ASP A 22 32.15 0.86 -9.27
N LEU A 23 30.85 0.88 -9.48
CA LEU A 23 30.01 2.05 -9.19
C LEU A 23 29.53 2.03 -7.74
N GLU A 24 29.68 3.18 -7.06
CA GLU A 24 29.20 3.38 -5.71
C GLU A 24 28.37 4.68 -5.62
N VAL A 25 27.18 4.57 -5.02
CA VAL A 25 26.32 5.70 -4.72
C VAL A 25 26.06 5.75 -3.21
N LYS A 26 26.02 6.95 -2.64
CA LYS A 26 25.71 7.18 -1.22
C LYS A 26 24.46 8.05 -1.11
N ILE A 27 23.49 7.58 -0.34
CA ILE A 27 22.20 8.25 -0.16
C ILE A 27 21.98 8.45 1.34
N PRO A 28 21.73 9.67 1.83
CA PRO A 28 21.45 9.91 3.24
C PRO A 28 20.26 9.08 3.71
N LEU A 29 20.38 8.43 4.87
CA LEU A 29 19.27 7.62 5.43
C LEU A 29 18.04 8.48 5.73
N SER A 30 18.22 9.77 6.08
CA SER A 30 17.12 10.72 6.30
C SER A 30 16.22 10.93 5.10
N ASP A 31 16.74 10.73 3.89
CA ASP A 31 16.05 11.01 2.62
C ASP A 31 15.31 9.77 2.07
N ILE A 32 15.43 8.64 2.79
CA ILE A 32 14.87 7.37 2.37
C ILE A 32 13.62 7.05 3.20
N PHE A 33 12.48 6.94 2.56
CA PHE A 33 11.24 6.43 3.18
C PHE A 33 11.15 4.91 3.11
N ALA A 34 11.42 4.36 1.92
CA ALA A 34 11.31 2.93 1.67
C ALA A 34 12.36 2.45 0.67
N ILE A 35 12.79 1.21 0.82
CA ILE A 35 13.66 0.47 -0.10
C ILE A 35 12.93 -0.80 -0.52
N VAL A 36 12.80 -1.01 -1.82
CA VAL A 36 12.34 -2.27 -2.41
C VAL A 36 13.55 -2.92 -3.05
N ILE A 37 13.89 -4.12 -2.64
CA ILE A 37 15.03 -4.90 -3.12
C ILE A 37 14.48 -6.05 -3.94
N GLU A 38 14.72 -5.99 -5.24
CA GLU A 38 14.24 -6.98 -6.19
C GLU A 38 15.23 -8.13 -6.34
N ASP A 39 16.52 -7.84 -6.31
CA ASP A 39 17.56 -8.81 -6.57
C ASP A 39 17.74 -9.77 -5.38
N LEU A 40 17.67 -11.06 -5.67
CA LEU A 40 17.83 -12.15 -4.67
C LEU A 40 19.29 -12.36 -4.26
N THR A 41 20.25 -11.80 -5.00
CA THR A 41 21.69 -11.98 -4.78
C THR A 41 22.32 -10.81 -4.02
N THR A 42 21.60 -9.72 -3.83
CA THR A 42 22.11 -8.53 -3.12
C THR A 42 22.61 -8.86 -1.72
N THR A 43 23.85 -8.56 -1.44
CA THR A 43 24.44 -8.72 -0.10
C THR A 43 24.14 -7.50 0.77
N ILE A 44 23.62 -7.71 1.98
CA ILE A 44 23.28 -6.64 2.92
C ILE A 44 23.98 -6.88 4.24
N THR A 45 24.60 -5.83 4.81
CA THR A 45 25.25 -5.95 6.13
C THR A 45 24.22 -5.82 7.25
N SER A 46 24.35 -6.65 8.31
CA SER A 46 23.50 -6.57 9.51
C SER A 46 23.53 -5.18 10.18
N ARG A 47 24.66 -4.49 10.14
CA ARG A 47 24.79 -3.11 10.64
C ARG A 47 23.85 -2.16 9.88
N LEU A 48 23.77 -2.26 8.55
CA LEU A 48 22.83 -1.47 7.75
C LEU A 48 21.39 -1.78 8.13
N MET A 49 21.04 -3.05 8.28
CA MET A 49 19.67 -3.49 8.64
C MET A 49 19.22 -2.85 9.96
N ILE A 50 20.10 -2.84 10.98
CA ILE A 50 19.82 -2.21 12.27
C ILE A 50 19.57 -0.71 12.11
N GLU A 51 20.41 0.01 11.34
CA GLU A 51 20.25 1.44 11.15
C GLU A 51 19.00 1.77 10.34
N LEU A 52 18.67 1.02 9.27
CA LEU A 52 17.42 1.18 8.52
C LEU A 52 16.19 1.05 9.44
N SER A 53 16.24 0.08 10.37
CA SER A 53 15.18 -0.11 11.36
C SER A 53 15.06 1.10 12.31
N LYS A 54 16.18 1.65 12.82
CA LYS A 54 16.21 2.83 13.70
C LYS A 54 15.68 4.08 13.03
N TYR A 55 16.04 4.29 11.74
CA TYR A 55 15.53 5.40 10.92
C TYR A 55 14.08 5.18 10.46
N ASN A 56 13.48 4.07 10.89
CA ASN A 56 12.15 3.72 10.44
C ASN A 56 12.03 3.64 8.89
N ILE A 57 13.05 3.20 8.19
CA ILE A 57 13.00 2.98 6.75
C ILE A 57 12.34 1.62 6.48
N LEU A 58 11.31 1.60 5.65
CA LEU A 58 10.70 0.37 5.19
C LEU A 58 11.65 -0.37 4.25
N VAL A 59 11.91 -1.65 4.53
CA VAL A 59 12.68 -2.51 3.62
C VAL A 59 11.81 -3.67 3.21
N ILE A 60 11.59 -3.81 1.91
CA ILE A 60 10.80 -4.88 1.28
C ILE A 60 11.74 -5.70 0.41
N PHE A 61 11.67 -7.02 0.51
CA PHE A 61 12.35 -7.96 -0.36
C PHE A 61 11.32 -8.61 -1.29
N CYS A 62 11.65 -8.65 -2.58
CA CYS A 62 10.84 -9.33 -3.57
C CYS A 62 11.28 -10.79 -3.72
N ASN A 63 10.35 -11.64 -4.18
CA ASN A 63 10.63 -13.02 -4.54
C ASN A 63 11.12 -13.15 -5.99
N GLN A 64 11.31 -14.38 -6.46
CA GLN A 64 11.74 -14.71 -7.83
C GLN A 64 10.76 -14.25 -8.93
N HIS A 65 9.55 -13.87 -8.57
CA HIS A 65 8.54 -13.32 -9.48
C HIS A 65 8.45 -11.80 -9.39
N HIS A 66 9.45 -11.16 -8.77
CA HIS A 66 9.53 -9.71 -8.54
C HIS A 66 8.39 -9.15 -7.67
N LEU A 67 7.69 -10.02 -6.92
CA LEU A 67 6.60 -9.63 -6.03
C LEU A 67 7.12 -9.47 -4.59
N PRO A 68 6.63 -8.47 -3.83
CA PRO A 68 6.95 -8.30 -2.43
C PRO A 68 6.62 -9.55 -1.60
N GLU A 69 7.62 -10.10 -0.90
CA GLU A 69 7.50 -11.35 -0.13
C GLU A 69 7.68 -11.15 1.36
N CYS A 70 8.67 -10.35 1.77
CA CYS A 70 8.92 -10.08 3.17
C CYS A 70 9.41 -8.65 3.42
N MET A 71 9.34 -8.21 4.68
CA MET A 71 9.82 -6.90 5.09
C MET A 71 10.52 -6.96 6.44
N ILE A 72 11.36 -5.96 6.73
CA ILE A 72 11.97 -5.78 8.05
C ILE A 72 11.04 -4.96 8.93
N GLN A 73 10.82 -5.46 10.14
CA GLN A 73 10.12 -4.74 11.21
C GLN A 73 10.99 -4.63 12.47
N PRO A 74 11.00 -3.49 13.15
CA PRO A 74 11.68 -3.38 14.44
C PRO A 74 10.96 -4.21 15.51
N ILE A 75 11.72 -4.82 16.42
CA ILE A 75 11.16 -5.55 17.58
C ILE A 75 10.44 -4.58 18.53
N ASN A 76 11.05 -3.41 18.77
CA ASN A 76 10.52 -2.38 19.65
C ASN A 76 10.08 -1.17 18.81
N GLY A 77 8.81 -1.18 18.36
CA GLY A 77 8.27 -0.14 17.47
C GLY A 77 7.86 1.15 18.20
N HIS A 78 7.45 1.07 19.50
CA HIS A 78 6.88 2.20 20.23
C HIS A 78 7.20 2.14 21.72
N PHE A 79 7.50 3.28 22.34
CA PHE A 79 7.87 3.35 23.79
C PHE A 79 6.76 2.88 24.75
N ASN A 80 5.49 3.04 24.36
CA ASN A 80 4.32 2.57 25.12
C ASN A 80 3.57 1.46 24.37
N GLN A 81 4.27 0.49 23.82
CA GLN A 81 3.68 -0.57 23.01
C GLN A 81 2.62 -1.37 23.76
N TYR A 82 2.90 -1.74 25.03
CA TYR A 82 1.94 -2.48 25.85
C TYR A 82 0.62 -1.72 26.06
N GLY A 83 0.69 -0.41 26.35
CA GLY A 83 -0.50 0.43 26.53
C GLY A 83 -1.34 0.50 25.26
N GLN A 84 -0.70 0.72 24.11
CA GLN A 84 -1.38 0.77 22.82
C GLN A 84 -2.06 -0.56 22.44
N MET A 85 -1.35 -1.68 22.65
CA MET A 85 -1.90 -3.02 22.42
C MET A 85 -3.11 -3.29 23.33
N LYS A 86 -3.02 -2.91 24.62
CA LYS A 86 -4.12 -3.07 25.56
C LYS A 86 -5.35 -2.26 25.16
N GLU A 87 -5.18 -1.04 24.73
CA GLU A 87 -6.27 -0.20 24.23
C GLU A 87 -6.88 -0.77 22.95
N GLN A 88 -6.08 -1.24 22.01
CA GLN A 88 -6.55 -1.85 20.77
C GLN A 88 -7.41 -3.10 21.04
N LEU A 89 -7.01 -3.94 21.98
CA LEU A 89 -7.79 -5.12 22.38
C LEU A 89 -9.16 -4.77 23.01
N GLN A 90 -9.33 -3.54 23.49
CA GLN A 90 -10.58 -3.05 24.09
C GLN A 90 -11.48 -2.29 23.10
N TRP A 91 -11.11 -2.20 21.82
CA TRP A 91 -11.97 -1.57 20.82
C TRP A 91 -13.28 -2.33 20.69
N SER A 92 -14.41 -1.65 20.99
CA SER A 92 -15.72 -2.26 20.83
C SER A 92 -16.09 -2.46 19.37
N GLU A 93 -16.98 -3.38 19.09
CA GLU A 93 -17.46 -3.66 17.71
C GLU A 93 -18.17 -2.44 17.10
N GLU A 94 -18.88 -1.64 17.93
CA GLU A 94 -19.51 -0.40 17.48
C GLU A 94 -18.46 0.62 17.03
N ARG A 95 -17.39 0.78 17.81
CA ARG A 95 -16.29 1.69 17.46
C ARG A 95 -15.58 1.24 16.19
N LYS A 96 -15.34 -0.06 16.04
CA LYS A 96 -14.75 -0.63 14.82
C LYS A 96 -15.65 -0.38 13.61
N ALA A 97 -16.94 -0.63 13.73
CA ALA A 97 -17.90 -0.42 12.66
C ALA A 97 -17.96 1.06 12.21
N GLU A 98 -17.95 2.03 13.15
CA GLU A 98 -17.89 3.44 12.80
C GLU A 98 -16.57 3.83 12.12
N LEU A 99 -15.43 3.31 12.60
CA LEU A 99 -14.13 3.53 11.94
C LEU A 99 -14.13 2.96 10.52
N TRP A 100 -14.68 1.76 10.33
CA TRP A 100 -14.81 1.16 9.00
C TRP A 100 -15.63 2.03 8.05
N LYS A 101 -16.79 2.51 8.50
CA LYS A 101 -17.59 3.46 7.71
C LYS A 101 -16.78 4.68 7.27
N HIS A 102 -16.00 5.28 8.18
CA HIS A 102 -15.15 6.43 7.83
C HIS A 102 -14.09 6.08 6.78
N ILE A 103 -13.47 4.89 6.90
CA ILE A 103 -12.51 4.39 5.92
C ILE A 103 -13.17 4.25 4.54
N LEU A 104 -14.34 3.63 4.47
CA LEU A 104 -15.06 3.45 3.21
C LEU A 104 -15.50 4.77 2.59
N VAL A 105 -16.08 5.67 3.37
CA VAL A 105 -16.48 7.01 2.89
C VAL A 105 -15.27 7.75 2.30
N GLN A 106 -14.11 7.68 2.96
CA GLN A 106 -12.91 8.34 2.46
C GLN A 106 -12.34 7.63 1.21
N LYS A 107 -12.37 6.29 1.15
CA LYS A 107 -12.02 5.53 -0.06
C LYS A 107 -12.85 5.99 -1.26
N LEU A 108 -14.18 6.00 -1.11
CA LEU A 108 -15.08 6.40 -2.19
C LEU A 108 -14.87 7.88 -2.58
N GLN A 109 -14.61 8.76 -1.58
CA GLN A 109 -14.26 10.14 -1.86
C GLN A 109 -13.00 10.25 -2.72
N ASN A 110 -11.96 9.48 -2.44
CA ASN A 110 -10.71 9.49 -3.20
C ASN A 110 -10.93 8.90 -4.60
N GLN A 111 -11.75 7.86 -4.75
CA GLN A 111 -12.16 7.33 -6.05
C GLN A 111 -12.92 8.38 -6.87
N ILE A 112 -13.84 9.13 -6.25
CA ILE A 112 -14.55 10.23 -6.92
C ILE A 112 -13.57 11.32 -7.39
N GLN A 113 -12.55 11.66 -6.61
CA GLN A 113 -11.52 12.61 -7.04
C GLN A 113 -10.71 12.08 -8.22
N CYS A 114 -10.38 10.78 -8.22
CA CYS A 114 -9.72 10.13 -9.35
C CYS A 114 -10.60 10.21 -10.63
N MET A 115 -11.89 9.89 -10.51
CA MET A 115 -12.83 10.01 -11.64
C MET A 115 -12.90 11.44 -12.20
N LYS A 116 -12.94 12.44 -11.32
CA LYS A 116 -12.93 13.85 -11.74
C LYS A 116 -11.63 14.24 -12.44
N HIS A 117 -10.49 13.78 -11.92
CA HIS A 117 -9.18 14.06 -12.48
C HIS A 117 -9.07 13.58 -13.94
N TYR A 118 -9.68 12.43 -14.24
CA TYR A 118 -9.70 11.86 -15.59
C TYR A 118 -10.91 12.28 -16.44
N GLY A 119 -11.67 13.30 -16.02
CA GLY A 119 -12.76 13.86 -16.82
C GLY A 119 -13.94 12.90 -17.05
N VAL A 120 -14.18 11.99 -16.08
CA VAL A 120 -15.34 11.09 -16.15
C VAL A 120 -16.63 11.89 -16.09
N ASP A 121 -17.64 11.45 -16.87
CA ASP A 121 -18.94 12.10 -16.97
C ASP A 121 -19.61 12.36 -15.61
N GLU A 122 -20.23 13.54 -15.46
CA GLU A 122 -20.85 13.94 -14.18
C GLU A 122 -21.95 12.96 -13.72
N GLU A 123 -22.67 12.34 -14.66
CA GLU A 123 -23.67 11.30 -14.33
C GLU A 123 -23.05 10.14 -13.57
N ARG A 124 -21.87 9.66 -14.01
CA ARG A 124 -21.13 8.60 -13.32
C ARG A 124 -20.63 9.04 -11.95
N ILE A 125 -20.17 10.28 -11.84
CA ILE A 125 -19.73 10.88 -10.57
C ILE A 125 -20.90 10.99 -9.59
N ILE A 126 -22.09 11.43 -10.04
CA ILE A 126 -23.29 11.50 -9.23
C ILE A 126 -23.68 10.12 -8.69
N LYS A 127 -23.62 9.09 -9.54
CA LYS A 127 -23.90 7.72 -9.10
C LYS A 127 -22.91 7.25 -8.03
N MET A 128 -21.62 7.57 -8.16
CA MET A 128 -20.62 7.25 -7.18
C MET A 128 -20.83 7.98 -5.84
N LYS A 129 -21.21 9.27 -5.88
CA LYS A 129 -21.62 10.06 -4.70
C LYS A 129 -22.84 9.44 -4.01
N LYS A 130 -23.81 8.92 -4.78
CA LYS A 130 -24.99 8.24 -4.25
C LYS A 130 -24.56 6.96 -3.50
N LEU A 131 -23.69 6.14 -4.07
CA LEU A 131 -23.14 4.96 -3.37
C LEU A 131 -22.44 5.39 -2.08
N GLN A 132 -21.60 6.41 -2.10
CA GLN A 132 -20.92 6.93 -0.92
C GLN A 132 -21.90 7.31 0.20
N SER A 133 -23.03 7.95 -0.13
CA SER A 133 -24.04 8.35 0.86
C SER A 133 -24.80 7.18 1.48
N MET A 134 -24.71 5.97 0.89
CA MET A 134 -25.37 4.75 1.36
C MET A 134 -24.49 3.91 2.28
N VAL A 135 -23.23 4.28 2.49
CA VAL A 135 -22.30 3.54 3.35
C VAL A 135 -22.78 3.55 4.80
N THR A 136 -23.00 2.37 5.36
CA THR A 136 -23.35 2.14 6.76
C THR A 136 -22.15 1.61 7.57
N PRO A 137 -22.19 1.66 8.92
CA PRO A 137 -21.05 1.21 9.75
C PRO A 137 -20.60 -0.24 9.48
N LYS A 138 -21.52 -1.13 9.12
CA LYS A 138 -21.22 -2.54 8.82
C LYS A 138 -21.18 -2.87 7.34
N ASP A 139 -21.43 -1.88 6.48
CA ASP A 139 -21.58 -2.04 5.02
C ASP A 139 -22.47 -3.23 4.62
N GLU A 140 -23.62 -3.39 5.27
CA GLU A 140 -24.54 -4.52 5.11
C GLU A 140 -25.00 -4.72 3.66
N MET A 141 -25.03 -3.63 2.89
CA MET A 141 -25.39 -3.65 1.47
C MET A 141 -24.18 -3.92 0.54
N ASN A 142 -23.00 -4.16 1.09
CA ASN A 142 -21.76 -4.30 0.32
C ASN A 142 -21.55 -3.14 -0.68
N ILE A 143 -21.69 -1.91 -0.19
CA ILE A 143 -21.47 -0.71 -1.00
C ILE A 143 -20.04 -0.62 -1.49
N GLU A 144 -19.09 -1.10 -0.68
CA GLU A 144 -17.68 -1.20 -1.07
C GLU A 144 -17.52 -1.96 -2.40
N GLY A 145 -18.02 -3.19 -2.45
CA GLY A 145 -17.92 -4.05 -3.63
C GLY A 145 -18.65 -3.46 -4.84
N GLN A 146 -19.84 -2.88 -4.64
CA GLN A 146 -20.60 -2.21 -5.69
C GLN A 146 -19.85 -1.00 -6.26
N ALA A 147 -19.30 -0.16 -5.39
CA ALA A 147 -18.53 1.01 -5.77
C ALA A 147 -17.23 0.64 -6.48
N ALA A 148 -16.50 -0.36 -5.99
CA ALA A 148 -15.28 -0.86 -6.62
C ALA A 148 -15.54 -1.37 -8.04
N LYS A 149 -16.56 -2.21 -8.22
CA LYS A 149 -16.97 -2.71 -9.54
C LYS A 149 -17.34 -1.55 -10.46
N TYR A 150 -18.12 -0.59 -9.99
CA TYR A 150 -18.56 0.55 -10.79
C TYR A 150 -17.38 1.44 -11.17
N TYR A 151 -16.48 1.71 -10.23
CA TYR A 151 -15.27 2.52 -10.42
C TYR A 151 -14.35 1.92 -11.47
N PHE A 152 -13.95 0.65 -11.33
CA PHE A 152 -13.04 0.01 -12.27
C PHE A 152 -13.66 -0.13 -13.67
N ASN A 153 -14.96 -0.46 -13.78
CA ASN A 153 -15.65 -0.53 -15.08
C ASN A 153 -15.84 0.84 -15.75
N THR A 154 -15.53 1.93 -15.06
CA THR A 154 -15.50 3.25 -15.66
C THR A 154 -14.23 3.47 -16.49
N PHE A 155 -13.12 2.87 -16.05
CA PHE A 155 -11.81 3.04 -16.69
C PHE A 155 -11.38 1.86 -17.56
N PHE A 156 -11.86 0.66 -17.25
CA PHE A 156 -11.42 -0.57 -17.90
C PHE A 156 -12.63 -1.34 -18.42
N LYS A 157 -12.62 -1.65 -19.70
CA LYS A 157 -13.67 -2.48 -20.30
C LYS A 157 -13.51 -3.93 -19.84
N ASP A 158 -14.61 -4.56 -19.38
CA ASP A 158 -14.65 -5.97 -18.94
C ASP A 158 -13.63 -6.32 -17.83
N PHE A 159 -13.29 -5.35 -17.00
CA PHE A 159 -12.31 -5.54 -15.94
C PHE A 159 -12.82 -6.53 -14.88
N ARG A 160 -11.99 -7.54 -14.61
CA ARG A 160 -12.21 -8.52 -13.55
C ARG A 160 -11.07 -8.44 -12.55
N ARG A 161 -11.39 -8.09 -11.31
CA ARG A 161 -10.41 -7.94 -10.24
C ARG A 161 -9.82 -9.28 -9.78
N ASP A 162 -10.51 -10.38 -10.06
CA ASP A 162 -10.13 -11.77 -9.74
C ASP A 162 -9.28 -12.45 -10.84
N ASP A 163 -8.99 -11.76 -11.92
CA ASP A 163 -8.11 -12.26 -12.99
C ASP A 163 -6.66 -11.82 -12.74
N ASP A 164 -5.86 -12.70 -12.14
CA ASP A 164 -4.46 -12.44 -11.80
C ASP A 164 -3.53 -12.31 -13.03
N PHE A 165 -4.00 -12.69 -14.22
CA PHE A 165 -3.21 -12.58 -15.47
C PHE A 165 -3.36 -11.21 -16.16
N LEU A 166 -4.32 -10.40 -15.74
CA LEU A 166 -4.42 -9.03 -16.25
C LEU A 166 -3.25 -8.19 -15.74
N VAL A 167 -2.55 -7.51 -16.65
CA VAL A 167 -1.42 -6.63 -16.32
C VAL A 167 -1.84 -5.56 -15.31
N GLU A 168 -3.04 -5.01 -15.47
CA GLU A 168 -3.60 -4.04 -14.54
C GLU A 168 -3.69 -4.59 -13.11
N ASN A 169 -4.13 -5.85 -12.95
CA ASN A 169 -4.20 -6.48 -11.64
C ASN A 169 -2.82 -6.77 -11.06
N MET A 170 -1.84 -7.14 -11.89
CA MET A 170 -0.46 -7.32 -11.43
C MET A 170 0.11 -6.01 -10.89
N VAL A 171 -0.04 -4.90 -11.61
CA VAL A 171 0.41 -3.57 -11.20
C VAL A 171 -0.31 -3.11 -9.93
N LEU A 172 -1.64 -3.28 -9.86
CA LEU A 172 -2.42 -2.94 -8.67
C LEU A 172 -2.00 -3.78 -7.45
N ASN A 173 -1.83 -5.10 -7.62
CA ASN A 173 -1.42 -5.99 -6.55
C ASN A 173 -0.03 -5.63 -6.02
N PHE A 174 0.92 -5.35 -6.90
CA PHE A 174 2.26 -4.90 -6.53
C PHE A 174 2.21 -3.58 -5.73
N GLY A 175 1.54 -2.56 -6.25
CA GLY A 175 1.42 -1.26 -5.59
C GLY A 175 0.69 -1.35 -4.25
N TYR A 176 -0.40 -2.13 -4.17
CA TYR A 176 -1.12 -2.35 -2.91
C TYR A 176 -0.26 -3.09 -1.88
N THR A 177 0.57 -4.05 -2.30
CA THR A 177 1.45 -4.76 -1.37
C THR A 177 2.51 -3.84 -0.79
N ILE A 178 3.09 -2.94 -1.59
CA ILE A 178 4.04 -1.92 -1.09
C ILE A 178 3.35 -0.98 -0.09
N LEU A 179 2.17 -0.46 -0.42
CA LEU A 179 1.42 0.42 0.49
C LEU A 179 1.01 -0.31 1.77
N ASN A 180 0.53 -1.55 1.66
CA ASN A 180 0.14 -2.35 2.83
C ASN A 180 1.32 -2.60 3.76
N SER A 181 2.51 -2.86 3.21
CA SER A 181 3.75 -3.02 3.97
C SER A 181 4.15 -1.73 4.70
N ALA A 182 4.03 -0.58 4.02
CA ALA A 182 4.30 0.74 4.62
C ALA A 182 3.33 1.06 5.77
N ILE A 183 2.05 0.73 5.59
CA ILE A 183 1.01 0.91 6.61
C ILE A 183 1.26 -0.05 7.78
N ALA A 184 1.53 -1.34 7.52
CA ALA A 184 1.81 -2.34 8.55
C ALA A 184 2.99 -1.91 9.43
N ARG A 185 4.08 -1.42 8.82
CA ARG A 185 5.21 -0.87 9.54
C ARG A 185 4.82 0.36 10.39
N THR A 186 3.98 1.26 9.84
CA THR A 186 3.52 2.45 10.56
C THR A 186 2.65 2.06 11.76
N ILE A 187 1.81 1.03 11.64
CA ILE A 187 1.01 0.46 12.73
C ILE A 187 1.93 -0.04 13.85
N VAL A 188 2.98 -0.80 13.53
CA VAL A 188 3.98 -1.27 14.53
C VAL A 188 4.70 -0.10 15.19
N ALA A 189 5.10 0.91 14.41
CA ALA A 189 5.74 2.12 14.92
C ALA A 189 4.82 2.95 15.85
N LYS A 190 3.50 2.76 15.77
CA LYS A 190 2.50 3.33 16.68
C LYS A 190 2.17 2.42 17.88
N GLY A 191 2.82 1.27 17.99
CA GLY A 191 2.62 0.32 19.08
C GLY A 191 1.37 -0.55 18.94
N LEU A 192 0.74 -0.56 17.77
CA LEU A 192 -0.45 -1.35 17.47
C LEU A 192 -0.08 -2.70 16.84
N ILE A 193 -1.00 -3.65 16.89
CA ILE A 193 -0.87 -4.99 16.33
C ILE A 193 -1.48 -5.01 14.91
N PRO A 194 -0.70 -5.23 13.84
CA PRO A 194 -1.22 -5.23 12.47
C PRO A 194 -2.26 -6.32 12.19
N ALA A 195 -2.20 -7.44 12.91
CA ALA A 195 -3.13 -8.57 12.74
C ALA A 195 -4.54 -8.30 13.30
N LEU A 196 -4.69 -7.35 14.24
CA LEU A 196 -5.98 -7.02 14.84
C LEU A 196 -6.69 -5.94 14.03
N GLY A 197 -7.48 -6.37 13.05
CA GLY A 197 -8.23 -5.49 12.15
C GLY A 197 -9.47 -4.85 12.78
N ILE A 198 -10.01 -3.89 12.04
CA ILE A 198 -11.27 -3.20 12.31
C ILE A 198 -12.42 -3.98 11.66
N HIS A 199 -12.28 -4.33 10.39
CA HIS A 199 -13.25 -5.05 9.57
C HIS A 199 -12.69 -6.39 9.07
N HIS A 200 -11.47 -6.40 8.54
CA HIS A 200 -10.80 -7.63 8.13
C HIS A 200 -10.43 -8.46 9.36
N ILE A 201 -10.87 -9.73 9.39
CA ILE A 201 -10.67 -10.67 10.50
C ILE A 201 -10.13 -12.03 10.01
N GLY A 202 -9.49 -12.05 8.86
CA GLY A 202 -8.94 -13.27 8.28
C GLY A 202 -7.87 -13.89 9.17
N ALA A 203 -8.07 -15.13 9.66
CA ALA A 203 -7.13 -15.83 10.54
C ALA A 203 -5.73 -16.03 9.92
N ARG A 204 -5.63 -16.05 8.60
CA ARG A 204 -4.37 -16.20 7.85
C ARG A 204 -3.73 -14.86 7.47
N ASN A 205 -4.45 -13.75 7.65
CA ASN A 205 -3.94 -12.43 7.31
C ASN A 205 -3.25 -11.81 8.54
N HIS A 206 -1.93 -11.73 8.51
CA HIS A 206 -1.13 -11.10 9.57
C HIS A 206 -1.21 -9.57 9.58
N PHE A 207 -1.91 -8.98 8.61
CA PHE A 207 -1.99 -7.54 8.36
C PHE A 207 -3.44 -7.04 8.23
N ASN A 208 -4.39 -7.63 8.97
CA ASN A 208 -5.80 -7.26 8.90
C ASN A 208 -6.03 -5.74 9.07
N LEU A 209 -5.38 -5.10 10.07
CA LEU A 209 -5.51 -3.65 10.30
C LEU A 209 -4.88 -2.83 9.16
N ALA A 210 -3.77 -3.30 8.61
CA ALA A 210 -3.18 -2.64 7.45
C ALA A 210 -4.08 -2.78 6.21
N SER A 211 -4.72 -3.94 6.05
CA SER A 211 -5.71 -4.19 4.99
C SER A 211 -6.95 -3.31 5.12
N ASP A 212 -7.35 -2.94 6.34
CA ASP A 212 -8.42 -1.96 6.57
C ASP A 212 -7.99 -0.55 6.18
N ILE A 213 -6.83 -0.11 6.67
CA ILE A 213 -6.35 1.27 6.49
C ILE A 213 -5.96 1.54 5.03
N ILE A 214 -5.42 0.55 4.32
CA ILE A 214 -4.98 0.73 2.92
C ILE A 214 -6.14 1.14 2.01
N GLU A 215 -7.38 0.80 2.33
CA GLU A 215 -8.54 1.11 1.49
C GLU A 215 -8.62 2.60 1.13
N VAL A 216 -8.27 3.48 2.07
CA VAL A 216 -8.21 4.93 1.82
C VAL A 216 -7.15 5.29 0.77
N PHE A 217 -6.08 4.53 0.69
CA PHE A 217 -4.90 4.81 -0.15
C PHE A 217 -4.89 4.05 -1.48
N ARG A 218 -5.71 3.01 -1.66
CA ARG A 218 -5.78 2.26 -2.92
C ARG A 218 -5.95 3.17 -4.15
N PRO A 219 -6.79 4.22 -4.13
CA PRO A 219 -6.94 5.10 -5.28
C PRO A 219 -5.66 5.83 -5.72
N LEU A 220 -4.61 5.90 -4.89
CA LEU A 220 -3.30 6.44 -5.29
C LEU A 220 -2.59 5.51 -6.29
N VAL A 221 -2.68 4.20 -6.07
CA VAL A 221 -2.13 3.20 -7.01
C VAL A 221 -2.96 3.19 -8.30
N ASP A 222 -4.29 3.28 -8.16
CA ASP A 222 -5.20 3.35 -9.31
C ASP A 222 -4.86 4.56 -10.20
N LEU A 223 -4.63 5.73 -9.57
CA LEU A 223 -4.23 6.96 -10.24
C LEU A 223 -2.91 6.79 -11.01
N TYR A 224 -1.94 6.11 -10.39
CA TYR A 224 -0.65 5.82 -11.03
C TYR A 224 -0.82 4.93 -12.26
N LEU A 225 -1.58 3.83 -12.15
CA LEU A 225 -1.87 2.92 -13.25
C LEU A 225 -2.56 3.65 -14.42
N LEU A 226 -3.57 4.47 -14.11
CA LEU A 226 -4.30 5.25 -15.13
C LEU A 226 -3.41 6.27 -15.83
N LYS A 227 -2.48 6.89 -15.11
CA LYS A 227 -1.50 7.81 -15.68
C LYS A 227 -0.59 7.12 -16.69
N GLN A 228 -0.02 5.96 -16.35
CA GLN A 228 0.86 5.21 -17.24
C GLN A 228 0.13 4.83 -18.53
N ARG A 229 -1.10 4.34 -18.45
CA ARG A 229 -1.92 4.03 -19.64
C ARG A 229 -2.19 5.25 -20.53
N SER A 230 -2.43 6.41 -19.95
CA SER A 230 -2.64 7.62 -20.74
C SER A 230 -1.39 8.07 -21.50
N GLU A 231 -0.21 7.86 -20.92
CA GLU A 231 1.08 8.15 -21.53
C GLU A 231 1.39 7.17 -22.67
N GLU A 232 1.12 5.87 -22.48
CA GLU A 232 1.29 4.85 -23.54
C GLU A 232 0.40 5.14 -24.76
N HIS A 233 -0.88 5.40 -24.56
CA HIS A 233 -1.79 5.74 -25.67
C HIS A 233 -1.36 7.02 -26.42
N THR A 234 -0.78 7.98 -25.71
CA THR A 234 -0.32 9.22 -26.36
C THR A 234 0.93 8.95 -27.21
N SER A 235 1.81 8.07 -26.77
CA SER A 235 3.04 7.69 -27.51
C SER A 235 2.73 6.85 -28.74
N GLU A 236 1.72 5.95 -28.70
CA GLU A 236 1.29 5.16 -29.84
C GLU A 236 0.63 6.00 -30.95
N LEU A 237 -0.05 7.10 -30.59
CA LEU A 237 -0.66 8.01 -31.56
C LEU A 237 0.35 8.97 -32.22
N GLN A 238 1.57 9.06 -31.70
CA GLN A 238 2.64 9.91 -32.23
C GLN A 238 3.70 9.14 -33.04
N SER A 239 3.63 7.81 -33.06
CA SER A 239 4.49 6.90 -33.84
C SER A 239 3.79 6.48 -35.14
#